data_441a1c87e06ea48c3e7465205302081b
#
_entry.id   441a1c87e06ea48c3e7465205302081b
#
_cell.length_a   1.000
_cell.length_b   1.000
_cell.length_c   1.000
_cell.angle_alpha   90.00
_cell.angle_beta   90.00
_cell.angle_gamma   90.00
#
_symmetry.space_group_name_H-M   'P 1'
#
loop_
_entity.id
_entity.type
_entity.pdbx_description
1 polymer ?
#
loop_
_entity_poly.entity_id
_entity_poly.type
_entity_poly.pdbx_seq_one_letter_code
_entity_poly.pdbx_strand_id
1 'polypeptide(L)'
;MLSHGFGCDQNMWRLVAPVLAERFRVVLFDHVGSGRSDLSAWREERYASLDGYADDVREICRELDLREVVFVGHSVSAMIGVLAANREPDLFAKLVLLTPSPCYVDDDTYRGGFSRGDIDELLESLDSNYLGWSASMAPVIMGNPERPELGEELTNSFCATDPRIARVFARATFLSDNRADLPKVTAPTLVLECAHDAIAPPEVGAYVQASIPHSTRVTLDATGHCPQLSAPGITAEAIASFVAAAP
;
A
#
# COMPACT_ATOMS: atom_id res chain seq x y z
N MET A 1 1.53 12.62 3.76
CA MET A 1 0.30 11.82 3.96
C MET A 1 0.70 10.35 3.95
N LEU A 2 0.24 9.54 4.91
CA LEU A 2 0.57 8.11 4.99
C LEU A 2 -0.71 7.29 4.81
N SER A 3 -0.70 6.38 3.85
CA SER A 3 -1.86 5.57 3.44
C SER A 3 -1.58 4.09 3.65
N HIS A 4 -2.47 3.42 4.36
CA HIS A 4 -2.34 2.02 4.75
C HIS A 4 -2.73 1.05 3.63
N GLY A 5 -2.31 -0.22 3.76
CA GLY A 5 -2.61 -1.29 2.82
C GLY A 5 -3.96 -1.97 3.04
N PHE A 6 -4.23 -3.01 2.23
CA PHE A 6 -5.42 -3.85 2.34
C PHE A 6 -5.57 -4.46 3.74
N GLY A 7 -6.80 -4.45 4.27
CA GLY A 7 -7.14 -5.04 5.57
C GLY A 7 -6.56 -4.31 6.78
N CYS A 8 -5.93 -3.17 6.58
CA CYS A 8 -5.30 -2.38 7.62
C CYS A 8 -6.07 -1.09 7.91
N ASP A 9 -5.55 -0.31 8.84
CA ASP A 9 -5.98 1.03 9.16
C ASP A 9 -4.77 1.95 9.45
N GLN A 10 -4.99 3.20 9.80
CA GLN A 10 -3.92 4.16 10.07
C GLN A 10 -2.96 3.75 11.20
N ASN A 11 -3.36 2.84 12.10
CA ASN A 11 -2.50 2.35 13.18
C ASN A 11 -1.27 1.59 12.66
N MET A 12 -1.29 1.12 11.41
CA MET A 12 -0.10 0.55 10.75
C MET A 12 1.09 1.51 10.77
N TRP A 13 0.84 2.80 10.86
CA TRP A 13 1.87 3.85 10.84
C TRP A 13 2.29 4.33 12.24
N ARG A 14 1.74 3.77 13.34
CA ARG A 14 1.95 4.25 14.72
C ARG A 14 3.42 4.30 15.15
N LEU A 15 4.29 3.45 14.56
CA LEU A 15 5.72 3.42 14.89
C LEU A 15 6.56 4.34 13.99
N VAL A 16 6.06 4.67 12.80
CA VAL A 16 6.74 5.53 11.81
C VAL A 16 6.27 6.98 11.90
N ALA A 17 4.97 7.19 12.05
CA ALA A 17 4.38 8.54 12.04
C ALA A 17 4.94 9.48 13.10
N PRO A 18 5.18 9.07 14.37
CA PRO A 18 5.77 9.97 15.38
C PRO A 18 7.18 10.45 15.00
N VAL A 19 8.00 9.58 14.41
CA VAL A 19 9.37 9.92 13.96
C VAL A 19 9.30 10.94 12.83
N LEU A 20 8.42 10.74 11.87
CA LEU A 20 8.23 11.70 10.76
C LEU A 20 7.63 13.02 11.25
N ALA A 21 6.77 12.99 12.27
CA ALA A 21 6.12 14.19 12.83
C ALA A 21 7.09 15.14 13.55
N GLU A 22 8.30 14.69 13.90
CA GLU A 22 9.35 15.58 14.42
C GLU A 22 9.81 16.63 13.39
N ARG A 23 9.61 16.34 12.09
CA ARG A 23 10.13 17.18 11.00
C ARG A 23 9.08 17.62 9.99
N PHE A 24 7.94 16.92 9.91
CA PHE A 24 6.93 17.11 8.88
C PHE A 24 5.53 17.20 9.49
N ARG A 25 4.62 17.90 8.82
CA ARG A 25 3.18 17.75 9.09
C ARG A 25 2.74 16.39 8.56
N VAL A 26 2.37 15.47 9.45
CA VAL A 26 1.92 14.12 9.09
C VAL A 26 0.39 14.09 9.07
N VAL A 27 -0.17 13.56 7.98
CA VAL A 27 -1.60 13.29 7.83
C VAL A 27 -1.79 11.78 7.74
N LEU A 28 -2.60 11.23 8.62
CA LEU A 28 -3.06 9.84 8.65
C LEU A 28 -4.56 9.81 8.37
N PHE A 29 -5.02 8.80 7.69
CA PHE A 29 -6.44 8.59 7.44
C PHE A 29 -6.74 7.10 7.27
N ASP A 30 -8.00 6.73 7.46
CA ASP A 30 -8.52 5.40 7.14
C ASP A 30 -9.24 5.47 5.80
N HIS A 31 -8.95 4.53 4.90
CA HIS A 31 -9.75 4.37 3.69
C HIS A 31 -11.21 4.13 4.04
N VAL A 32 -12.13 4.62 3.20
CA VAL A 32 -13.56 4.33 3.40
C VAL A 32 -13.77 2.82 3.37
N GLY A 33 -14.36 2.31 4.45
CA GLY A 33 -14.51 0.87 4.68
C GLY A 33 -13.47 0.23 5.60
N SER A 34 -12.49 1.01 6.09
CA SER A 34 -11.44 0.55 6.99
C SER A 34 -11.43 1.36 8.29
N GLY A 35 -10.86 0.78 9.34
CA GLY A 35 -10.58 1.45 10.60
C GLY A 35 -11.80 2.16 11.19
N ARG A 36 -11.69 3.47 11.41
CA ARG A 36 -12.73 4.33 11.98
C ARG A 36 -13.40 5.22 10.94
N SER A 37 -13.25 4.91 9.65
CA SER A 37 -13.97 5.62 8.59
C SER A 37 -15.49 5.44 8.72
N ASP A 38 -16.23 6.39 8.19
CA ASP A 38 -17.70 6.28 8.14
C ASP A 38 -18.13 5.22 7.12
N LEU A 39 -18.51 4.04 7.63
CA LEU A 39 -18.95 2.92 6.78
C LEU A 39 -20.22 3.26 5.98
N SER A 40 -21.03 4.25 6.41
CA SER A 40 -22.21 4.68 5.66
C SER A 40 -21.85 5.40 4.35
N ALA A 41 -20.61 5.86 4.21
CA ALA A 41 -20.09 6.47 2.98
C ALA A 41 -19.66 5.41 1.93
N TRP A 42 -19.47 4.15 2.36
CA TRP A 42 -19.03 3.10 1.44
C TRP A 42 -20.10 2.74 0.41
N ARG A 43 -19.69 2.66 -0.85
CA ARG A 43 -20.53 2.22 -2.00
C ARG A 43 -19.71 1.28 -2.86
N GLU A 44 -20.25 0.11 -3.13
CA GLU A 44 -19.56 -0.93 -3.90
C GLU A 44 -19.11 -0.40 -5.27
N GLU A 45 -19.99 0.31 -5.97
CA GLU A 45 -19.71 0.84 -7.29
C GLU A 45 -18.53 1.84 -7.31
N ARG A 46 -18.34 2.61 -6.22
CA ARG A 46 -17.22 3.56 -6.09
C ARG A 46 -15.91 2.83 -5.77
N TYR A 47 -15.98 1.78 -4.96
CA TYR A 47 -14.80 1.11 -4.40
C TYR A 47 -14.51 -0.27 -5.03
N ALA A 48 -15.21 -0.62 -6.12
CA ALA A 48 -14.91 -1.82 -6.91
C ALA A 48 -13.61 -1.72 -7.73
N SER A 49 -12.99 -0.53 -7.78
CA SER A 49 -11.66 -0.29 -8.35
C SER A 49 -10.85 0.64 -7.43
N LEU A 50 -9.54 0.75 -7.70
CA LEU A 50 -8.67 1.65 -6.94
C LEU A 50 -8.95 3.14 -7.21
N ASP A 51 -9.73 3.44 -8.24
CA ASP A 51 -10.09 4.80 -8.64
C ASP A 51 -10.83 5.57 -7.55
N GLY A 52 -11.81 4.93 -6.90
CA GLY A 52 -12.56 5.56 -5.81
C GLY A 52 -11.67 5.96 -4.63
N TYR A 53 -10.71 5.10 -4.29
CA TYR A 53 -9.73 5.39 -3.24
C TYR A 53 -8.74 6.50 -3.64
N ALA A 54 -8.36 6.57 -4.93
CA ALA A 54 -7.52 7.64 -5.45
C ALA A 54 -8.25 9.00 -5.43
N ASP A 55 -9.55 9.00 -5.70
CA ASP A 55 -10.38 10.20 -5.60
C ASP A 55 -10.52 10.66 -4.15
N ASP A 56 -10.70 9.75 -3.18
CA ASP A 56 -10.73 10.07 -1.75
C ASP A 56 -9.42 10.73 -1.28
N VAL A 57 -8.26 10.25 -1.72
CA VAL A 57 -6.96 10.87 -1.41
C VAL A 57 -6.93 12.33 -1.87
N ARG A 58 -7.39 12.61 -3.09
CA ARG A 58 -7.44 13.97 -3.64
C ARG A 58 -8.47 14.84 -2.92
N GLU A 59 -9.64 14.29 -2.58
CA GLU A 59 -10.68 14.98 -1.81
C GLU A 59 -10.15 15.37 -0.42
N ILE A 60 -9.47 14.46 0.30
CA ILE A 60 -8.84 14.76 1.60
C ILE A 60 -7.81 15.88 1.47
N CYS A 61 -6.97 15.83 0.43
CA CYS A 61 -5.99 16.89 0.20
C CYS A 61 -6.64 18.27 -0.01
N ARG A 62 -7.74 18.33 -0.76
CA ARG A 62 -8.49 19.58 -1.00
C ARG A 62 -9.17 20.07 0.27
N GLU A 63 -9.85 19.21 1.02
CA GLU A 63 -10.53 19.57 2.28
C GLU A 63 -9.56 20.10 3.33
N LEU A 64 -8.34 19.58 3.37
CA LEU A 64 -7.30 20.03 4.31
C LEU A 64 -6.40 21.14 3.75
N ASP A 65 -6.71 21.65 2.54
CA ASP A 65 -5.90 22.61 1.77
C ASP A 65 -4.41 22.24 1.73
N LEU A 66 -4.14 20.96 1.43
CA LEU A 66 -2.77 20.48 1.33
C LEU A 66 -2.19 20.83 -0.05
N ARG A 67 -0.89 21.18 -0.05
CA ARG A 67 -0.10 21.47 -1.24
C ARG A 67 1.23 20.75 -1.12
N GLU A 68 1.85 20.47 -2.25
CA GLU A 68 3.17 19.82 -2.29
C GLU A 68 3.22 18.54 -1.43
N VAL A 69 2.18 17.71 -1.56
CA VAL A 69 2.01 16.52 -0.74
C VAL A 69 3.09 15.49 -1.04
N VAL A 70 3.78 15.01 -0.01
CA VAL A 70 4.52 13.76 -0.08
C VAL A 70 3.56 12.65 0.29
N PHE A 71 3.22 11.79 -0.67
CA PHE A 71 2.34 10.65 -0.44
C PHE A 71 3.17 9.38 -0.22
N VAL A 72 2.93 8.71 0.89
CA VAL A 72 3.53 7.42 1.24
C VAL A 72 2.42 6.38 1.21
N GLY A 73 2.44 5.51 0.22
CA GLY A 73 1.44 4.45 0.06
C GLY A 73 2.05 3.08 0.34
N HIS A 74 1.47 2.35 1.29
CA HIS A 74 1.85 0.97 1.57
C HIS A 74 1.03 -0.01 0.72
N SER A 75 1.70 -0.95 0.05
CA SER A 75 1.06 -2.03 -0.69
C SER A 75 0.10 -1.49 -1.77
N VAL A 76 -1.17 -1.88 -1.76
CA VAL A 76 -2.20 -1.36 -2.68
C VAL A 76 -2.26 0.18 -2.71
N SER A 77 -2.00 0.84 -1.58
CA SER A 77 -1.99 2.31 -1.52
C SER A 77 -0.84 2.93 -2.32
N ALA A 78 0.18 2.18 -2.67
CA ALA A 78 1.19 2.64 -3.63
C ALA A 78 0.54 2.93 -4.99
N MET A 79 -0.30 2.03 -5.49
CA MET A 79 -1.04 2.24 -6.76
C MET A 79 -2.15 3.27 -6.63
N ILE A 80 -2.83 3.35 -5.48
CA ILE A 80 -3.78 4.44 -5.20
C ILE A 80 -3.08 5.79 -5.32
N GLY A 81 -1.86 5.92 -4.77
CA GLY A 81 -1.03 7.13 -4.89
C GLY A 81 -0.62 7.45 -6.33
N VAL A 82 -0.23 6.44 -7.11
CA VAL A 82 0.09 6.57 -8.54
C VAL A 82 -1.12 7.10 -9.31
N LEU A 83 -2.30 6.53 -9.10
CA LEU A 83 -3.54 6.95 -9.75
C LEU A 83 -3.94 8.38 -9.35
N ALA A 84 -3.82 8.73 -8.07
CA ALA A 84 -4.10 10.08 -7.59
C ALA A 84 -3.14 11.12 -8.19
N ALA A 85 -1.84 10.81 -8.22
CA ALA A 85 -0.82 11.70 -8.77
C ALA A 85 -0.96 11.88 -10.29
N ASN A 86 -1.32 10.84 -11.03
CA ASN A 86 -1.57 10.95 -12.47
C ASN A 86 -2.79 11.83 -12.80
N ARG A 87 -3.78 11.91 -11.89
CA ARG A 87 -4.98 12.74 -12.07
C ARG A 87 -4.78 14.19 -11.67
N GLU A 88 -3.88 14.44 -10.72
CA GLU A 88 -3.62 15.79 -10.20
C GLU A 88 -2.13 15.95 -9.84
N PRO A 89 -1.25 15.99 -10.88
CA PRO A 89 0.19 15.93 -10.67
C PRO A 89 0.73 17.10 -9.84
N ASP A 90 0.16 18.29 -9.96
CA ASP A 90 0.62 19.48 -9.23
C ASP A 90 0.35 19.42 -7.71
N LEU A 91 -0.46 18.47 -7.27
CA LEU A 91 -0.76 18.27 -5.85
C LEU A 91 0.36 17.53 -5.12
N PHE A 92 1.09 16.65 -5.82
CA PHE A 92 2.05 15.74 -5.23
C PHE A 92 3.49 16.14 -5.54
N ALA A 93 4.23 16.54 -4.51
CA ALA A 93 5.66 16.87 -4.65
C ALA A 93 6.53 15.62 -4.80
N LYS A 94 6.18 14.52 -4.09
CA LYS A 94 6.92 13.25 -4.13
C LYS A 94 5.99 12.07 -3.82
N LEU A 95 6.36 10.89 -4.34
CA LEU A 95 5.72 9.62 -3.96
C LEU A 95 6.73 8.70 -3.27
N VAL A 96 6.27 7.99 -2.25
CA VAL A 96 6.98 6.85 -1.65
C VAL A 96 6.06 5.64 -1.78
N LEU A 97 6.49 4.67 -2.57
CA LEU A 97 5.77 3.43 -2.84
C LEU A 97 6.41 2.34 -1.98
N LEU A 98 5.80 2.05 -0.83
CA LEU A 98 6.29 1.07 0.14
C LEU A 98 5.73 -0.31 -0.21
N THR A 99 6.59 -1.25 -0.53
CA THR A 99 6.26 -2.62 -0.98
C THR A 99 5.18 -2.64 -2.07
N PRO A 100 5.37 -1.89 -3.19
CA PRO A 100 4.35 -1.72 -4.21
C PRO A 100 4.17 -2.98 -5.06
N SER A 101 2.96 -3.20 -5.58
CA SER A 101 2.73 -4.09 -6.72
C SER A 101 1.74 -3.47 -7.69
N PRO A 102 2.11 -3.23 -8.96
CA PRO A 102 1.22 -2.69 -9.98
C PRO A 102 0.31 -3.77 -10.59
N CYS A 103 0.69 -5.04 -10.49
CA CYS A 103 -0.05 -6.21 -10.92
C CYS A 103 0.48 -7.43 -10.16
N TYR A 104 -0.39 -8.26 -9.63
CA TYR A 104 0.02 -9.46 -8.87
C TYR A 104 0.22 -10.69 -9.74
N VAL A 105 -0.40 -10.71 -10.93
CA VAL A 105 -0.40 -11.87 -11.82
C VAL A 105 0.81 -11.86 -12.75
N ASP A 106 1.50 -12.99 -12.81
CA ASP A 106 2.57 -13.24 -13.77
C ASP A 106 2.03 -13.26 -15.21
N ASP A 107 2.79 -12.72 -16.15
CA ASP A 107 2.59 -12.93 -17.58
C ASP A 107 3.91 -13.25 -18.29
N ASP A 108 3.90 -13.35 -19.63
CA ASP A 108 5.08 -13.73 -20.41
C ASP A 108 6.28 -12.77 -20.23
N THR A 109 6.03 -11.54 -19.85
CA THR A 109 7.02 -10.44 -19.79
C THR A 109 7.18 -9.83 -18.39
N TYR A 110 6.32 -10.21 -17.45
CA TYR A 110 6.24 -9.59 -16.13
C TYR A 110 6.08 -10.64 -15.02
N ARG A 111 6.77 -10.43 -13.90
CA ARG A 111 6.66 -11.23 -12.68
C ARG A 111 5.96 -10.42 -11.60
N GLY A 112 4.70 -10.77 -11.31
CA GLY A 112 3.90 -10.21 -10.22
C GLY A 112 4.02 -11.01 -8.92
N GLY A 113 4.49 -12.27 -9.05
CA GLY A 113 4.72 -13.19 -7.93
C GLY A 113 3.66 -14.28 -7.79
N PHE A 114 2.55 -14.21 -8.53
CA PHE A 114 1.45 -15.16 -8.45
C PHE A 114 1.01 -15.59 -9.85
N SER A 115 0.66 -16.85 -10.01
CA SER A 115 -0.11 -17.27 -11.17
C SER A 115 -1.56 -16.75 -11.10
N ARG A 116 -2.26 -16.76 -12.21
CA ARG A 116 -3.69 -16.44 -12.20
C ARG A 116 -4.49 -17.38 -11.29
N GLY A 117 -4.12 -18.67 -11.28
CA GLY A 117 -4.75 -19.68 -10.44
C GLY A 117 -4.56 -19.37 -8.94
N ASP A 118 -3.35 -18.95 -8.53
CA ASP A 118 -3.08 -18.58 -7.13
C ASP A 118 -3.98 -17.42 -6.67
N ILE A 119 -4.17 -16.41 -7.52
CA ILE A 119 -5.06 -15.27 -7.20
C ILE A 119 -6.53 -15.70 -7.15
N ASP A 120 -6.98 -16.56 -8.07
CA ASP A 120 -8.35 -17.06 -8.06
C ASP A 120 -8.61 -17.90 -6.79
N GLU A 121 -7.68 -18.77 -6.37
CA GLU A 121 -7.75 -19.55 -5.13
C GLU A 121 -7.72 -18.65 -3.87
N LEU A 122 -6.87 -17.61 -3.86
CA LEU A 122 -6.80 -16.63 -2.77
C LEU A 122 -8.16 -15.94 -2.60
N LEU A 123 -8.75 -15.46 -3.68
CA LEU A 123 -10.04 -14.77 -3.65
C LEU A 123 -11.18 -15.71 -3.25
N GLU A 124 -11.21 -16.96 -3.74
CA GLU A 124 -12.20 -17.96 -3.36
C GLU A 124 -12.11 -18.30 -1.87
N SER A 125 -10.90 -18.49 -1.34
CA SER A 125 -10.67 -18.74 0.07
C SER A 125 -11.15 -17.58 0.95
N LEU A 126 -10.84 -16.34 0.53
CA LEU A 126 -11.29 -15.12 1.20
C LEU A 126 -12.83 -14.97 1.15
N ASP A 127 -13.45 -15.27 0.02
CA ASP A 127 -14.90 -15.21 -0.16
C ASP A 127 -15.63 -16.25 0.71
N SER A 128 -15.07 -17.45 0.83
CA SER A 128 -15.69 -18.57 1.56
C SER A 128 -15.55 -18.43 3.08
N ASN A 129 -14.37 -17.98 3.56
CA ASN A 129 -14.09 -17.85 5.00
C ASN A 129 -13.07 -16.74 5.28
N TYR A 130 -13.53 -15.49 5.30
CA TYR A 130 -12.67 -14.32 5.50
C TYR A 130 -11.84 -14.39 6.79
N LEU A 131 -12.44 -14.80 7.91
CA LEU A 131 -11.72 -14.86 9.19
C LEU A 131 -10.67 -15.97 9.20
N GLY A 132 -10.96 -17.14 8.63
CA GLY A 132 -10.00 -18.24 8.50
C GLY A 132 -8.87 -17.87 7.54
N TRP A 133 -9.19 -17.21 6.42
CA TRP A 133 -8.21 -16.67 5.49
C TRP A 133 -7.29 -15.65 6.20
N SER A 134 -7.85 -14.71 6.95
CA SER A 134 -7.10 -13.71 7.70
C SER A 134 -6.11 -14.34 8.68
N ALA A 135 -6.57 -15.34 9.44
CA ALA A 135 -5.73 -16.03 10.42
C ALA A 135 -4.57 -16.83 9.79
N SER A 136 -4.77 -17.36 8.58
CA SER A 136 -3.73 -18.11 7.87
C SER A 136 -2.77 -17.22 7.08
N MET A 137 -3.28 -16.17 6.45
CA MET A 137 -2.48 -15.33 5.54
C MET A 137 -1.73 -14.20 6.24
N ALA A 138 -2.27 -13.61 7.30
CA ALA A 138 -1.61 -12.50 7.96
C ALA A 138 -0.20 -12.84 8.49
N PRO A 139 0.06 -14.00 9.12
CA PRO A 139 1.42 -14.39 9.49
C PRO A 139 2.36 -14.58 8.29
N VAL A 140 1.87 -15.08 7.16
CA VAL A 140 2.64 -15.25 5.92
C VAL A 140 3.01 -13.89 5.34
N ILE A 141 2.05 -12.97 5.27
CA ILE A 141 2.25 -11.59 4.80
C ILE A 141 3.24 -10.86 5.71
N MET A 142 3.12 -11.01 7.02
CA MET A 142 4.03 -10.39 7.98
C MET A 142 5.43 -10.97 7.93
N GLY A 143 5.58 -12.27 7.70
CA GLY A 143 6.85 -12.94 7.39
C GLY A 143 7.91 -12.90 8.50
N ASN A 144 7.58 -12.72 9.76
CA ASN A 144 8.51 -12.65 10.89
C ASN A 144 8.13 -13.71 11.95
N PRO A 145 8.38 -15.00 11.68
CA PRO A 145 7.91 -16.09 12.55
C PRO A 145 8.51 -16.06 13.98
N GLU A 146 9.66 -15.42 14.16
CA GLU A 146 10.30 -15.22 15.47
C GLU A 146 9.64 -14.10 16.29
N ARG A 147 8.72 -13.33 15.68
CA ARG A 147 7.93 -12.27 16.31
C ARG A 147 6.44 -12.46 16.01
N PRO A 148 5.82 -13.53 16.56
CA PRO A 148 4.45 -13.91 16.22
C PRO A 148 3.41 -12.83 16.57
N GLU A 149 3.70 -11.95 17.52
CA GLU A 149 2.86 -10.81 17.89
C GLU A 149 2.56 -9.88 16.71
N LEU A 150 3.48 -9.76 15.75
CA LEU A 150 3.26 -8.96 14.54
C LEU A 150 2.24 -9.60 13.60
N GLY A 151 2.30 -10.93 13.45
CA GLY A 151 1.31 -11.70 12.70
C GLY A 151 -0.07 -11.66 13.35
N GLU A 152 -0.13 -11.76 14.67
CA GLU A 152 -1.38 -11.64 15.45
C GLU A 152 -2.00 -10.23 15.28
N GLU A 153 -1.18 -9.19 15.32
CA GLU A 153 -1.63 -7.82 15.11
C GLU A 153 -2.25 -7.64 13.71
N LEU A 154 -1.59 -8.13 12.66
CA LEU A 154 -2.12 -8.06 11.31
C LEU A 154 -3.40 -8.88 11.15
N THR A 155 -3.47 -10.06 11.78
CA THR A 155 -4.68 -10.87 11.83
C THR A 155 -5.84 -10.10 12.45
N ASN A 156 -5.61 -9.45 13.60
CA ASN A 156 -6.62 -8.65 14.27
C ASN A 156 -7.09 -7.47 13.42
N SER A 157 -6.16 -6.82 12.71
CA SER A 157 -6.48 -5.74 11.78
C SER A 157 -7.39 -6.23 10.64
N PHE A 158 -7.04 -7.34 10.01
CA PHE A 158 -7.87 -7.94 8.96
C PHE A 158 -9.26 -8.30 9.48
N CYS A 159 -9.34 -8.99 10.63
CA CYS A 159 -10.60 -9.41 11.23
C CYS A 159 -11.49 -8.25 11.69
N ALA A 160 -10.96 -7.05 11.87
CA ALA A 160 -11.72 -5.85 12.20
C ALA A 160 -12.46 -5.23 10.98
N THR A 161 -12.08 -5.61 9.76
CA THR A 161 -12.72 -5.10 8.54
C THR A 161 -14.02 -5.85 8.26
N ASP A 162 -15.06 -5.13 7.82
CA ASP A 162 -16.31 -5.74 7.36
C ASP A 162 -16.02 -6.73 6.21
N PRO A 163 -16.40 -8.02 6.31
CA PRO A 163 -16.06 -9.02 5.31
C PRO A 163 -16.59 -8.71 3.90
N ARG A 164 -17.74 -8.01 3.78
CA ARG A 164 -18.27 -7.61 2.48
C ARG A 164 -17.38 -6.56 1.82
N ILE A 165 -16.94 -5.57 2.60
CA ILE A 165 -16.04 -4.52 2.13
C ILE A 165 -14.68 -5.12 1.79
N ALA A 166 -14.15 -6.00 2.65
CA ALA A 166 -12.89 -6.67 2.43
C ALA A 166 -12.86 -7.47 1.12
N ARG A 167 -13.95 -8.19 0.78
CA ARG A 167 -14.06 -8.93 -0.48
C ARG A 167 -13.97 -8.03 -1.72
N VAL A 168 -14.68 -6.91 -1.69
CA VAL A 168 -14.65 -5.95 -2.81
C VAL A 168 -13.26 -5.32 -2.93
N PHE A 169 -12.66 -4.90 -1.81
CA PHE A 169 -11.32 -4.31 -1.82
C PHE A 169 -10.24 -5.32 -2.22
N ALA A 170 -10.35 -6.59 -1.80
CA ALA A 170 -9.44 -7.64 -2.24
C ALA A 170 -9.46 -7.81 -3.77
N ARG A 171 -10.65 -7.84 -4.37
CA ARG A 171 -10.80 -7.93 -5.83
C ARG A 171 -10.23 -6.69 -6.53
N ALA A 172 -10.54 -5.49 -6.02
CA ALA A 172 -9.97 -4.24 -6.53
C ALA A 172 -8.44 -4.21 -6.41
N THR A 173 -7.85 -4.89 -5.41
CA THR A 173 -6.41 -4.99 -5.19
C THR A 173 -5.77 -6.04 -6.09
N PHE A 174 -6.15 -7.30 -5.92
CA PHE A 174 -5.44 -8.45 -6.52
C PHE A 174 -5.74 -8.65 -8.00
N LEU A 175 -6.82 -8.08 -8.52
CA LEU A 175 -7.15 -8.14 -9.95
C LEU A 175 -6.78 -6.85 -10.70
N SER A 176 -6.24 -5.85 -10.02
CA SER A 176 -5.81 -4.61 -10.69
C SER A 176 -4.57 -4.82 -11.56
N ASP A 177 -4.48 -4.05 -12.62
CA ASP A 177 -3.27 -3.89 -13.44
C ASP A 177 -3.03 -2.41 -13.70
N ASN A 178 -2.10 -1.84 -12.94
CA ASN A 178 -1.72 -0.44 -13.01
C ASN A 178 -0.36 -0.22 -13.70
N ARG A 179 0.16 -1.22 -14.41
CA ARG A 179 1.47 -1.13 -15.10
C ARG A 179 1.48 0.02 -16.11
N ALA A 180 0.37 0.23 -16.82
CA ALA A 180 0.24 1.31 -17.79
C ALA A 180 0.16 2.72 -17.17
N ASP A 181 0.00 2.81 -15.85
CA ASP A 181 -0.06 4.09 -15.13
C ASP A 181 1.31 4.55 -14.61
N LEU A 182 2.26 3.64 -14.45
CA LEU A 182 3.60 3.93 -13.93
C LEU A 182 4.37 4.95 -14.80
N PRO A 183 4.39 4.84 -16.15
CA PRO A 183 5.11 5.80 -17.00
C PRO A 183 4.54 7.21 -16.99
N LYS A 184 3.31 7.40 -16.48
CA LYS A 184 2.64 8.71 -16.41
C LYS A 184 3.03 9.51 -15.17
N VAL A 185 3.68 8.88 -14.18
CA VAL A 185 4.09 9.54 -12.94
C VAL A 185 5.19 10.55 -13.24
N THR A 186 4.95 11.81 -12.90
CA THR A 186 5.90 12.91 -13.05
C THR A 186 6.62 13.29 -11.77
N ALA A 187 6.03 12.96 -10.61
CA ALA A 187 6.62 13.25 -9.31
C ALA A 187 7.85 12.37 -9.04
N PRO A 188 8.94 12.92 -8.45
CA PRO A 188 10.04 12.13 -7.94
C PRO A 188 9.52 11.01 -7.03
N THR A 189 9.95 9.78 -7.27
CA THR A 189 9.38 8.60 -6.62
C THR A 189 10.45 7.74 -5.96
N LEU A 190 10.21 7.33 -4.72
CA LEU A 190 10.98 6.28 -4.03
C LEU A 190 10.20 4.98 -4.07
N VAL A 191 10.79 3.94 -4.62
CA VAL A 191 10.34 2.55 -4.48
C VAL A 191 11.09 1.95 -3.30
N LEU A 192 10.35 1.61 -2.24
CA LEU A 192 10.90 1.08 -1.00
C LEU A 192 10.39 -0.35 -0.81
N GLU A 193 11.28 -1.32 -0.84
CA GLU A 193 10.95 -2.75 -0.79
C GLU A 193 11.67 -3.45 0.36
N CYS A 194 11.20 -4.62 0.76
CA CYS A 194 11.89 -5.50 1.70
C CYS A 194 12.78 -6.50 0.95
N ALA A 195 13.87 -6.92 1.59
CA ALA A 195 14.76 -7.96 1.04
C ALA A 195 14.03 -9.30 0.84
N HIS A 196 13.05 -9.60 1.70
CA HIS A 196 12.22 -10.80 1.63
C HIS A 196 10.74 -10.43 1.82
N ASP A 197 9.97 -10.46 0.74
CA ASP A 197 8.55 -10.17 0.73
C ASP A 197 7.80 -11.23 -0.09
N ALA A 198 6.86 -11.94 0.55
CA ALA A 198 6.09 -13.00 -0.09
C ALA A 198 4.98 -12.46 -1.02
N ILE A 199 4.65 -11.17 -0.91
CA ILE A 199 3.55 -10.53 -1.66
C ILE A 199 4.08 -9.70 -2.84
N ALA A 200 5.21 -9.00 -2.65
CA ALA A 200 5.83 -8.17 -3.67
C ALA A 200 7.33 -8.54 -3.77
N PRO A 201 7.67 -9.57 -4.58
CA PRO A 201 9.05 -9.99 -4.74
C PRO A 201 9.92 -8.90 -5.39
N PRO A 202 11.27 -8.96 -5.26
CA PRO A 202 12.17 -7.90 -5.72
C PRO A 202 12.07 -7.56 -7.21
N GLU A 203 11.61 -8.51 -8.03
CA GLU A 203 11.37 -8.30 -9.46
C GLU A 203 10.28 -7.25 -9.71
N VAL A 204 9.27 -7.21 -8.83
CA VAL A 204 8.19 -6.22 -8.89
C VAL A 204 8.72 -4.82 -8.61
N GLY A 205 9.52 -4.64 -7.53
CA GLY A 205 10.14 -3.37 -7.21
C GLY A 205 11.08 -2.87 -8.33
N ALA A 206 11.85 -3.80 -8.93
CA ALA A 206 12.70 -3.49 -10.08
C ALA A 206 11.89 -3.02 -11.30
N TYR A 207 10.77 -3.70 -11.58
CA TYR A 207 9.86 -3.31 -12.67
C TYR A 207 9.24 -1.92 -12.42
N VAL A 208 8.75 -1.66 -11.21
CA VAL A 208 8.17 -0.35 -10.85
C VAL A 208 9.21 0.76 -11.03
N GLN A 209 10.43 0.56 -10.52
CA GLN A 209 11.51 1.53 -10.67
C GLN A 209 11.91 1.76 -12.13
N ALA A 210 11.96 0.71 -12.95
CA ALA A 210 12.29 0.85 -14.37
C ALA A 210 11.17 1.54 -15.17
N SER A 211 9.91 1.49 -14.68
CA SER A 211 8.74 2.02 -15.39
C SER A 211 8.41 3.48 -15.01
N ILE A 212 8.87 3.99 -13.87
CA ILE A 212 8.63 5.38 -13.44
C ILE A 212 9.87 6.24 -13.78
N PRO A 213 9.74 7.30 -14.62
CA PRO A 213 10.90 8.03 -15.15
C PRO A 213 11.84 8.64 -14.09
N HIS A 214 11.28 9.18 -13.00
CA HIS A 214 12.04 9.88 -11.95
C HIS A 214 11.99 9.09 -10.64
N SER A 215 12.42 7.83 -10.69
CA SER A 215 12.37 6.97 -9.52
C SER A 215 13.74 6.46 -9.08
N THR A 216 13.84 6.24 -7.78
CA THR A 216 14.95 5.53 -7.14
C THR A 216 14.38 4.35 -6.37
N ARG A 217 15.19 3.29 -6.20
CA ARG A 217 14.80 2.09 -5.45
C ARG A 217 15.75 1.87 -4.29
N VAL A 218 15.18 1.54 -3.14
CA VAL A 218 15.92 1.17 -1.93
C VAL A 218 15.33 -0.12 -1.38
N THR A 219 16.18 -1.11 -1.17
CA THR A 219 15.84 -2.36 -0.52
C THR A 219 16.17 -2.25 0.97
N LEU A 220 15.16 -2.39 1.83
CA LEU A 220 15.33 -2.46 3.27
C LEU A 220 15.85 -3.84 3.67
N ASP A 221 16.78 -3.89 4.61
CA ASP A 221 17.16 -5.13 5.30
C ASP A 221 16.05 -5.52 6.29
N ALA A 222 14.95 -5.98 5.71
CA ALA A 222 13.73 -6.33 6.41
C ALA A 222 13.05 -7.53 5.73
N THR A 223 12.27 -8.26 6.53
CA THR A 223 11.45 -9.38 6.07
C THR A 223 9.96 -9.04 6.25
N GLY A 224 9.15 -9.52 5.29
CA GLY A 224 7.70 -9.37 5.28
C GLY A 224 7.23 -8.11 4.56
N HIS A 225 5.92 -8.08 4.35
CA HIS A 225 5.25 -7.05 3.53
C HIS A 225 4.96 -5.75 4.29
N CYS A 226 5.18 -5.71 5.63
CA CYS A 226 4.82 -4.58 6.49
C CYS A 226 6.02 -4.01 7.24
N PRO A 227 7.04 -3.43 6.55
CA PRO A 227 8.26 -2.94 7.20
C PRO A 227 8.00 -1.76 8.14
N GLN A 228 6.91 -1.00 7.98
CA GLN A 228 6.49 0.03 8.92
C GLN A 228 6.15 -0.51 10.32
N LEU A 229 5.90 -1.83 10.45
CA LEU A 229 5.75 -2.52 11.74
C LEU A 229 6.97 -3.36 12.09
N SER A 230 7.50 -4.13 11.15
CA SER A 230 8.59 -5.07 11.41
C SER A 230 9.97 -4.41 11.52
N ALA A 231 10.18 -3.28 10.82
CA ALA A 231 11.44 -2.53 10.76
C ALA A 231 11.21 -1.01 10.72
N PRO A 232 10.46 -0.44 11.70
CA PRO A 232 9.97 0.95 11.63
C PRO A 232 11.08 2.00 11.57
N GLY A 233 12.21 1.76 12.22
CA GLY A 233 13.34 2.71 12.26
C GLY A 233 13.94 2.96 10.89
N ILE A 234 14.36 1.90 10.20
CA ILE A 234 14.93 2.02 8.85
C ILE A 234 13.90 2.47 7.81
N THR A 235 12.63 2.11 8.00
CA THR A 235 11.54 2.58 7.15
C THR A 235 11.34 4.09 7.28
N ALA A 236 11.26 4.61 8.52
CA ALA A 236 11.13 6.04 8.78
C ALA A 236 12.33 6.83 8.26
N GLU A 237 13.55 6.31 8.46
CA GLU A 237 14.77 6.95 8.00
C GLU A 237 14.85 7.05 6.48
N ALA A 238 14.52 5.97 5.76
CA ALA A 238 14.50 5.94 4.30
C ALA A 238 13.49 6.96 3.75
N ILE A 239 12.28 7.01 4.32
CA ILE A 239 11.25 7.99 3.95
C ILE A 239 11.75 9.40 4.22
N ALA A 240 12.23 9.70 5.44
CA ALA A 240 12.68 11.03 5.83
C ALA A 240 13.85 11.53 4.98
N SER A 241 14.81 10.64 4.67
CA SER A 241 15.97 10.96 3.83
C SER A 241 15.56 11.33 2.41
N PHE A 242 14.65 10.56 1.81
CA PHE A 242 14.11 10.86 0.47
C PHE A 242 13.32 12.16 0.44
N VAL A 243 12.50 12.42 1.46
CA VAL A 243 11.72 13.66 1.55
C VAL A 243 12.62 14.88 1.67
N ALA A 244 13.69 14.79 2.46
CA ALA A 244 14.63 15.88 2.68
C ALA A 244 15.61 16.12 1.52
N ALA A 245 15.82 15.14 0.64
CA ALA A 245 16.68 15.31 -0.53
C ALA A 245 16.11 16.40 -1.46
N ALA A 246 16.98 17.23 -2.04
CA ALA A 246 16.58 18.15 -3.09
C ALA A 246 15.99 17.37 -4.30
N PRO A 247 15.07 17.97 -5.06
CA PRO A 247 14.53 17.35 -6.25
C PRO A 247 15.58 17.10 -7.33
#